data_7cb95161a9bc154883bc05a4df8f0b5e
#
_entry.id   7cb95161a9bc154883bc05a4df8f0b5e
#
_cell.length_a   1.000
_cell.length_b   1.000
_cell.length_c   1.000
_cell.angle_alpha   90.00
_cell.angle_beta   90.00
_cell.angle_gamma   90.00
#
_symmetry.space_group_name_H-M   'P 1'
#
loop_
_entity.id
_entity.type
_entity.pdbx_description
1 polymer ?
#
loop_
_entity_poly.entity_id
_entity_poly.type
_entity_poly.pdbx_seq_one_letter_code
_entity_poly.pdbx_strand_id
1 'polypeptide(L)'
;MPFCHVRCLYCACDTTVTHSLEKVDQYLDALEREMDMVTERIGRRRPIQQLHVGGGTPNHLNEPQLARLMEIVESHFELAPESCASIECNPRRASVGQLELIHGLGFERISFGVQDLNLDVQRAIGRVQSLNMVRDVFLTARQTGFESINLDLVYGLPFQTPRGFQATLDQVLDLGPDRVACFSYAHDPARRPHQHAINTAHLPTPAEKLALFHRAVRTFTEAGYRWVGLDLFVLEDDELYEAQVDGRLYRNSLGYTTSADRQVLAFGPSGTAELADALIRNESDLRVWQMRLNNGQFPVAWGRRLDEADRRRRQALLHLMCNLQLPASSAADLDHEYEQLCRKAEQGLVEISEEGIRVTPQGRYILHGLCSDQDDLIDCSSSQWRFRMSS
;
A
#
# COMPACT_ATOMS: atom_id res chain seq x y z
N MET A 1 5.50 5.91 9.45
CA MET A 1 6.25 7.20 9.47
C MET A 1 5.34 8.34 9.02
N PRO A 2 5.10 9.41 9.83
CA PRO A 2 4.16 10.45 9.43
C PRO A 2 4.79 11.64 8.67
N PHE A 3 6.11 11.65 8.44
CA PHE A 3 6.80 12.84 7.98
C PHE A 3 7.03 12.90 6.48
N CYS A 4 6.91 14.11 5.92
CA CYS A 4 7.34 14.48 4.58
C CYS A 4 8.03 15.85 4.61
N HIS A 5 8.91 16.12 3.64
CA HIS A 5 9.50 17.44 3.45
C HIS A 5 8.51 18.42 2.79
N VAL A 6 7.70 17.90 1.89
CA VAL A 6 6.67 18.64 1.16
C VAL A 6 5.46 17.73 0.99
N ARG A 7 4.27 18.26 1.12
CA ARG A 7 3.04 17.54 0.85
C ARG A 7 2.72 17.62 -0.64
N CYS A 8 2.69 16.48 -1.31
CA CYS A 8 2.22 16.38 -2.69
C CYS A 8 0.70 16.62 -2.74
N LEU A 9 0.20 17.31 -3.77
CA LEU A 9 -1.20 17.72 -3.84
C LEU A 9 -2.17 16.54 -4.00
N TYR A 10 -1.73 15.46 -4.62
CA TYR A 10 -2.54 14.24 -4.82
C TYR A 10 -2.60 13.33 -3.59
N CYS A 11 -1.68 13.50 -2.62
CA CYS A 11 -1.42 12.52 -1.57
C CYS A 11 -2.66 12.28 -0.69
N ALA A 12 -2.96 11.00 -0.43
CA ALA A 12 -4.01 10.58 0.48
C ALA A 12 -3.50 10.19 1.88
N CYS A 13 -2.17 10.14 2.08
CA CYS A 13 -1.58 9.74 3.36
C CYS A 13 -1.78 10.80 4.44
N ASP A 14 -1.92 10.35 5.68
CA ASP A 14 -1.93 11.22 6.86
C ASP A 14 -0.49 11.63 7.17
N THR A 15 -0.08 12.82 6.67
CA THR A 15 1.31 13.26 6.75
C THR A 15 1.46 14.59 7.44
N THR A 16 2.60 14.77 8.11
CA THR A 16 3.04 16.02 8.72
C THR A 16 4.27 16.54 7.99
N VAL A 17 4.19 17.77 7.47
CA VAL A 17 5.38 18.41 6.87
C VAL A 17 6.25 18.96 8.00
N THR A 18 7.53 18.53 8.01
CA THR A 18 8.52 19.03 8.97
C THR A 18 9.91 19.03 8.37
N HIS A 19 10.77 19.92 8.90
CA HIS A 19 12.21 19.95 8.65
C HIS A 19 13.00 19.87 9.97
N SER A 20 12.30 19.66 11.10
CA SER A 20 12.89 19.61 12.43
C SER A 20 13.32 18.20 12.77
N LEU A 21 14.61 17.98 12.95
CA LEU A 21 15.17 16.72 13.42
C LEU A 21 14.67 16.39 14.82
N GLU A 22 14.57 17.40 15.70
CA GLU A 22 14.06 17.24 17.07
C GLU A 22 12.63 16.67 17.10
N LYS A 23 11.73 17.14 16.19
CA LYS A 23 10.37 16.56 16.10
C LYS A 23 10.39 15.11 15.66
N VAL A 24 11.35 14.74 14.83
CA VAL A 24 11.53 13.35 14.40
C VAL A 24 12.03 12.51 15.58
N ASP A 25 12.99 13.02 16.37
CA ASP A 25 13.49 12.32 17.55
C ASP A 25 12.39 12.13 18.61
N GLN A 26 11.59 13.17 18.86
CA GLN A 26 10.40 13.10 19.74
C GLN A 26 9.37 12.06 19.26
N TYR A 27 9.23 11.90 17.95
CA TYR A 27 8.39 10.86 17.38
C TYR A 27 8.97 9.47 17.63
N LEU A 28 10.26 9.26 17.47
CA LEU A 28 10.91 7.98 17.74
C LEU A 28 10.81 7.62 19.23
N ASP A 29 10.97 8.59 20.14
CA ASP A 29 10.73 8.39 21.60
C ASP A 29 9.29 7.94 21.88
N ALA A 30 8.31 8.50 21.17
CA ALA A 30 6.91 8.13 21.35
C ALA A 30 6.61 6.76 20.71
N LEU A 31 7.25 6.43 19.59
CA LEU A 31 7.13 5.14 18.93
C LEU A 31 7.68 4.00 19.81
N GLU A 32 8.81 4.24 20.46
CA GLU A 32 9.40 3.31 21.41
C GLU A 32 8.45 3.05 22.58
N ARG A 33 7.86 4.11 23.18
CA ARG A 33 6.83 3.95 24.21
C ARG A 33 5.61 3.17 23.74
N GLU A 34 5.15 3.38 22.50
CA GLU A 34 4.04 2.59 21.96
C GLU A 34 4.40 1.11 21.88
N MET A 35 5.62 0.80 21.39
CA MET A 35 6.10 -0.59 21.31
C MET A 35 6.26 -1.20 22.69
N ASP A 36 6.78 -0.46 23.68
CA ASP A 36 6.83 -0.89 25.09
C ASP A 36 5.43 -1.28 25.60
N MET A 37 4.45 -0.38 25.47
CA MET A 37 3.08 -0.61 25.94
C MET A 37 2.42 -1.83 25.29
N VAL A 38 2.67 -2.06 23.99
CA VAL A 38 2.12 -3.22 23.27
C VAL A 38 2.83 -4.50 23.71
N THR A 39 4.16 -4.50 23.73
CA THR A 39 4.94 -5.69 24.05
C THR A 39 4.84 -6.11 25.52
N GLU A 40 4.54 -5.20 26.45
CA GLU A 40 4.16 -5.55 27.82
C GLU A 40 2.88 -6.40 27.91
N ARG A 41 1.97 -6.25 26.94
CA ARG A 41 0.71 -7.00 26.89
C ARG A 41 0.83 -8.33 26.15
N ILE A 42 1.58 -8.36 25.05
CA ILE A 42 1.68 -9.55 24.19
C ILE A 42 2.94 -10.39 24.44
N GLY A 43 3.88 -9.91 25.25
CA GLY A 43 5.22 -10.47 25.45
C GLY A 43 6.27 -9.84 24.53
N ARG A 44 7.46 -9.59 25.07
CA ARG A 44 8.60 -9.05 24.34
C ARG A 44 9.27 -10.11 23.46
N ARG A 45 9.99 -9.64 22.43
CA ARG A 45 10.80 -10.45 21.50
C ARG A 45 10.02 -11.57 20.81
N ARG A 46 8.77 -11.27 20.47
CA ARG A 46 8.03 -12.18 19.58
C ARG A 46 8.67 -12.18 18.20
N PRO A 47 8.81 -13.36 17.57
CA PRO A 47 9.31 -13.43 16.20
C PRO A 47 8.31 -12.77 15.26
N ILE A 48 8.83 -11.92 14.38
CA ILE A 48 8.09 -11.32 13.28
C ILE A 48 8.66 -11.81 11.96
N GLN A 49 7.80 -12.06 11.00
CA GLN A 49 8.17 -12.59 9.69
C GLN A 49 8.17 -11.52 8.61
N GLN A 50 7.53 -10.38 8.88
CA GLN A 50 7.53 -9.24 7.97
C GLN A 50 7.65 -7.95 8.77
N LEU A 51 8.53 -7.08 8.31
CA LEU A 51 8.65 -5.70 8.76
C LEU A 51 8.37 -4.78 7.57
N HIS A 52 7.46 -3.84 7.74
CA HIS A 52 7.21 -2.80 6.74
C HIS A 52 7.32 -1.41 7.36
N VAL A 53 8.10 -0.55 6.74
CA VAL A 53 8.23 0.86 7.13
C VAL A 53 7.70 1.73 6.00
N GLY A 54 6.51 2.30 6.22
CA GLY A 54 5.80 3.08 5.21
C GLY A 54 5.11 4.32 5.76
N GLY A 55 4.20 4.90 4.98
CA GLY A 55 3.29 5.98 5.37
C GLY A 55 3.53 7.30 4.68
N GLY A 56 4.23 8.25 5.28
CA GLY A 56 4.59 9.53 4.67
C GLY A 56 5.83 9.36 3.77
N THR A 57 7.01 9.42 4.38
CA THR A 57 8.28 9.23 3.70
C THR A 57 9.29 8.68 4.70
N PRO A 58 9.49 7.36 4.78
CA PRO A 58 10.44 6.77 5.72
C PRO A 58 11.88 7.29 5.58
N ASN A 59 12.35 7.48 4.36
CA ASN A 59 13.66 8.09 4.12
C ASN A 59 13.68 9.62 4.31
N HIS A 60 12.70 10.16 5.06
CA HIS A 60 12.78 11.46 5.72
C HIS A 60 13.73 11.42 6.91
N LEU A 61 13.84 10.27 7.57
CA LEU A 61 14.81 10.00 8.62
C LEU A 61 16.23 10.16 8.08
N ASN A 62 17.10 10.81 8.85
CA ASN A 62 18.53 10.76 8.59
C ASN A 62 19.12 9.40 9.00
N GLU A 63 20.39 9.17 8.66
CA GLU A 63 21.05 7.89 8.92
C GLU A 63 21.04 7.49 10.41
N PRO A 64 21.38 8.36 11.39
CA PRO A 64 21.25 8.01 12.81
C PRO A 64 19.83 7.67 13.24
N GLN A 65 18.83 8.37 12.70
CA GLN A 65 17.42 8.11 13.03
C GLN A 65 16.90 6.81 12.41
N LEU A 66 17.39 6.42 11.23
CA LEU A 66 17.10 5.10 10.62
C LEU A 66 17.71 3.96 11.46
N ALA A 67 18.96 4.11 11.88
CA ALA A 67 19.59 3.15 12.77
C ALA A 67 18.82 3.01 14.10
N ARG A 68 18.47 4.14 14.71
CA ARG A 68 17.67 4.15 15.95
C ARG A 68 16.31 3.50 15.77
N LEU A 69 15.62 3.71 14.64
CA LEU A 69 14.35 3.04 14.35
C LEU A 69 14.52 1.51 14.40
N MET A 70 15.58 0.98 13.80
CA MET A 70 15.83 -0.46 13.82
C MET A 70 16.24 -0.97 15.20
N GLU A 71 17.05 -0.23 15.96
CA GLU A 71 17.36 -0.53 17.37
C GLU A 71 16.07 -0.64 18.21
N ILE A 72 15.13 0.27 18.03
CA ILE A 72 13.81 0.22 18.68
C ILE A 72 13.07 -1.05 18.29
N VAL A 73 12.98 -1.37 17.00
CA VAL A 73 12.29 -2.58 16.53
C VAL A 73 12.92 -3.85 17.10
N GLU A 74 14.23 -3.98 17.03
CA GLU A 74 14.97 -5.18 17.47
C GLU A 74 14.96 -5.36 19.00
N SER A 75 14.83 -4.27 19.77
CA SER A 75 14.68 -4.35 21.22
C SER A 75 13.32 -4.92 21.64
N HIS A 76 12.29 -4.82 20.79
CA HIS A 76 10.92 -5.25 21.09
C HIS A 76 10.54 -6.55 20.40
N PHE A 77 11.07 -6.80 19.19
CA PHE A 77 10.73 -7.94 18.35
C PHE A 77 11.99 -8.68 17.90
N GLU A 78 11.81 -9.91 17.50
CA GLU A 78 12.86 -10.72 16.90
C GLU A 78 12.57 -10.90 15.41
N LEU A 79 13.47 -10.44 14.55
CA LEU A 79 13.42 -10.71 13.12
C LEU A 79 13.84 -12.16 12.91
N ALA A 80 12.93 -13.01 12.44
CA ALA A 80 13.24 -14.40 12.10
C ALA A 80 14.25 -14.44 10.93
N PRO A 81 15.08 -15.48 10.81
CA PRO A 81 16.07 -15.57 9.72
C PRO A 81 15.47 -15.46 8.31
N GLU A 82 14.22 -15.91 8.15
CA GLU A 82 13.44 -15.84 6.91
C GLU A 82 12.51 -14.63 6.83
N SER A 83 12.65 -13.67 7.75
CA SER A 83 11.81 -12.48 7.73
C SER A 83 12.19 -11.55 6.59
N CYS A 84 11.18 -10.91 6.00
CA CYS A 84 11.37 -9.94 4.93
C CYS A 84 11.10 -8.53 5.45
N ALA A 85 12.07 -7.64 5.32
CA ALA A 85 11.93 -6.23 5.64
C ALA A 85 11.77 -5.38 4.37
N SER A 86 10.79 -4.48 4.37
CA SER A 86 10.49 -3.59 3.26
C SER A 86 10.34 -2.14 3.70
N ILE A 87 10.72 -1.20 2.83
CA ILE A 87 10.69 0.23 3.12
C ILE A 87 10.22 1.04 1.91
N GLU A 88 9.37 2.05 2.15
CA GLU A 88 8.97 3.04 1.14
C GLU A 88 9.95 4.21 1.13
N CYS A 89 10.37 4.63 -0.06
CA CYS A 89 11.31 5.74 -0.23
C CYS A 89 10.83 6.77 -1.26
N ASN A 90 11.10 8.03 -0.96
CA ASN A 90 10.97 9.10 -1.93
C ASN A 90 12.29 9.23 -2.70
N PRO A 91 12.33 8.97 -4.01
CA PRO A 91 13.58 8.99 -4.78
C PRO A 91 14.28 10.37 -4.76
N ARG A 92 13.53 11.47 -4.58
CA ARG A 92 14.11 12.82 -4.47
C ARG A 92 14.96 13.05 -3.21
N ARG A 93 14.93 12.10 -2.28
CA ARG A 93 15.62 12.19 -0.98
C ARG A 93 16.63 11.08 -0.73
N ALA A 94 16.59 10.04 -1.56
CA ALA A 94 17.52 8.93 -1.42
C ALA A 94 18.94 9.34 -1.83
N SER A 95 19.90 9.14 -0.93
CA SER A 95 21.34 9.23 -1.23
C SER A 95 21.93 7.83 -1.29
N VAL A 96 23.11 7.69 -1.89
CA VAL A 96 23.86 6.43 -1.93
C VAL A 96 24.07 5.89 -0.51
N GLY A 97 24.64 6.71 0.40
CA GLY A 97 24.91 6.28 1.78
C GLY A 97 23.62 5.90 2.54
N GLN A 98 22.50 6.58 2.29
CA GLN A 98 21.23 6.22 2.92
C GLN A 98 20.71 4.86 2.39
N LEU A 99 20.82 4.56 1.09
CA LEU A 99 20.41 3.28 0.52
C LEU A 99 21.32 2.14 1.02
N GLU A 100 22.62 2.36 1.08
CA GLU A 100 23.58 1.40 1.65
C GLU A 100 23.26 1.11 3.13
N LEU A 101 22.96 2.14 3.91
CA LEU A 101 22.56 1.97 5.31
C LEU A 101 21.23 1.19 5.43
N ILE A 102 20.22 1.55 4.67
CA ILE A 102 18.91 0.87 4.70
C ILE A 102 19.08 -0.62 4.39
N HIS A 103 19.84 -0.95 3.35
CA HIS A 103 20.15 -2.35 3.03
C HIS A 103 20.96 -3.03 4.15
N GLY A 104 21.97 -2.35 4.68
CA GLY A 104 22.78 -2.84 5.81
C GLY A 104 21.99 -3.05 7.11
N LEU A 105 20.86 -2.38 7.27
CA LEU A 105 19.90 -2.59 8.37
C LEU A 105 18.93 -3.77 8.11
N GLY A 106 19.12 -4.53 7.04
CA GLY A 106 18.35 -5.74 6.74
C GLY A 106 17.09 -5.51 5.89
N PHE A 107 16.90 -4.33 5.29
CA PHE A 107 15.82 -4.13 4.32
C PHE A 107 16.20 -4.72 2.97
N GLU A 108 15.52 -5.77 2.56
CA GLU A 108 15.73 -6.48 1.28
C GLU A 108 14.86 -5.91 0.16
N ARG A 109 13.73 -5.29 0.51
CA ARG A 109 12.75 -4.76 -0.44
C ARG A 109 12.57 -3.26 -0.28
N ILE A 110 12.55 -2.55 -1.40
CA ILE A 110 12.37 -1.11 -1.42
C ILE A 110 11.32 -0.68 -2.45
N SER A 111 10.47 0.28 -2.09
CA SER A 111 9.53 0.90 -3.02
C SER A 111 9.88 2.37 -3.26
N PHE A 112 9.87 2.80 -4.52
CA PHE A 112 10.06 4.20 -4.89
C PHE A 112 8.79 4.79 -5.49
N GLY A 113 8.31 5.89 -4.88
CA GLY A 113 7.18 6.65 -5.41
C GLY A 113 7.59 7.45 -6.64
N VAL A 114 7.33 6.94 -7.85
CA VAL A 114 7.55 7.61 -9.14
C VAL A 114 6.33 8.42 -9.56
N GLN A 115 5.17 7.83 -9.47
CA GLN A 115 3.83 8.36 -9.77
C GLN A 115 3.59 8.60 -11.25
N ASP A 116 4.31 9.52 -11.87
CA ASP A 116 4.32 9.83 -13.30
C ASP A 116 5.64 10.53 -13.68
N LEU A 117 6.11 10.33 -14.92
CA LEU A 117 7.34 10.95 -15.44
C LEU A 117 7.05 12.11 -16.40
N ASN A 118 5.79 12.40 -16.70
CA ASN A 118 5.39 13.57 -17.47
C ASN A 118 5.50 14.84 -16.62
N LEU A 119 6.24 15.83 -17.11
CA LEU A 119 6.53 17.06 -16.38
C LEU A 119 5.28 17.89 -16.05
N ASP A 120 4.28 17.92 -16.93
CA ASP A 120 3.05 18.71 -16.70
C ASP A 120 2.20 18.06 -15.61
N VAL A 121 2.13 16.71 -15.60
CA VAL A 121 1.51 15.94 -14.51
C VAL A 121 2.24 16.20 -13.20
N GLN A 122 3.58 16.09 -13.18
CA GLN A 122 4.40 16.31 -12.01
C GLN A 122 4.24 17.70 -11.40
N ARG A 123 4.17 18.74 -12.26
CA ARG A 123 3.90 20.13 -11.83
C ARG A 123 2.52 20.26 -11.21
N ALA A 124 1.51 19.66 -11.84
CA ALA A 124 0.13 19.71 -11.35
C ALA A 124 -0.06 19.05 -9.99
N ILE A 125 0.73 18.04 -9.66
CA ILE A 125 0.67 17.34 -8.37
C ILE A 125 1.70 17.83 -7.34
N GLY A 126 2.51 18.84 -7.69
CA GLY A 126 3.56 19.38 -6.81
C GLY A 126 4.71 18.39 -6.55
N ARG A 127 5.02 17.49 -7.52
CA ARG A 127 6.04 16.45 -7.36
C ARG A 127 6.94 16.33 -8.58
N VAL A 128 7.81 17.33 -8.78
CA VAL A 128 8.77 17.31 -9.89
C VAL A 128 9.96 16.42 -9.55
N GLN A 129 10.26 15.48 -10.45
CA GLN A 129 11.40 14.56 -10.38
C GLN A 129 11.80 14.11 -11.79
N SER A 130 13.08 14.20 -12.13
CA SER A 130 13.52 13.80 -13.47
C SER A 130 13.68 12.28 -13.60
N LEU A 131 13.52 11.77 -14.83
CA LEU A 131 13.80 10.36 -15.13
C LEU A 131 15.25 9.99 -14.74
N ASN A 132 16.23 10.85 -15.02
CA ASN A 132 17.63 10.57 -14.68
C ASN A 132 17.81 10.38 -13.18
N MET A 133 17.21 11.24 -12.35
CA MET A 133 17.26 11.08 -10.89
C MET A 133 16.62 9.76 -10.43
N VAL A 134 15.45 9.41 -10.99
CA VAL A 134 14.78 8.14 -10.67
C VAL A 134 15.65 6.95 -11.09
N ARG A 135 16.24 7.03 -12.29
CA ARG A 135 17.17 6.00 -12.80
C ARG A 135 18.39 5.84 -11.92
N ASP A 136 19.04 6.94 -11.52
CA ASP A 136 20.24 6.92 -10.70
C ASP A 136 19.94 6.25 -9.34
N VAL A 137 18.84 6.61 -8.69
CA VAL A 137 18.42 6.02 -7.42
C VAL A 137 18.06 4.55 -7.57
N PHE A 138 17.36 4.18 -8.65
CA PHE A 138 17.00 2.80 -8.95
C PHE A 138 18.25 1.93 -9.18
N LEU A 139 19.17 2.40 -10.00
CA LEU A 139 20.44 1.68 -10.27
C LEU A 139 21.30 1.57 -9.02
N THR A 140 21.34 2.61 -8.19
CA THR A 140 22.03 2.55 -6.90
C THR A 140 21.42 1.47 -6.00
N ALA A 141 20.08 1.44 -5.85
CA ALA A 141 19.41 0.40 -5.06
C ALA A 141 19.72 -1.01 -5.59
N ARG A 142 19.71 -1.19 -6.92
CA ARG A 142 20.08 -2.47 -7.54
C ARG A 142 21.54 -2.86 -7.26
N GLN A 143 22.46 -1.91 -7.35
CA GLN A 143 23.90 -2.13 -7.06
C GLN A 143 24.16 -2.39 -5.57
N THR A 144 23.38 -1.78 -4.68
CA THR A 144 23.45 -2.00 -3.23
C THR A 144 23.03 -3.42 -2.85
N GLY A 145 22.17 -4.08 -3.66
CA GLY A 145 21.81 -5.48 -3.46
C GLY A 145 20.35 -5.69 -3.01
N PHE A 146 19.48 -4.67 -3.10
CA PHE A 146 18.04 -4.89 -2.83
C PHE A 146 17.49 -5.99 -3.74
N GLU A 147 16.85 -6.99 -3.14
CA GLU A 147 16.32 -8.18 -3.84
C GLU A 147 15.09 -7.83 -4.68
N SER A 148 14.23 -6.94 -4.16
CA SER A 148 13.02 -6.51 -4.86
C SER A 148 12.89 -4.99 -4.81
N ILE A 149 12.78 -4.38 -6.01
CA ILE A 149 12.56 -2.94 -6.18
C ILE A 149 11.19 -2.74 -6.83
N ASN A 150 10.29 -2.10 -6.09
CA ASN A 150 8.98 -1.70 -6.58
C ASN A 150 8.98 -0.24 -7.02
N LEU A 151 8.27 0.07 -8.10
CA LEU A 151 7.98 1.45 -8.51
C LEU A 151 6.48 1.71 -8.41
N ASP A 152 6.11 2.77 -7.68
CA ASP A 152 4.73 3.19 -7.55
C ASP A 152 4.37 4.18 -8.66
N LEU A 153 3.30 3.89 -9.39
CA LEU A 153 2.66 4.75 -10.37
C LEU A 153 1.25 5.14 -9.92
N VAL A 154 0.77 6.28 -10.39
CA VAL A 154 -0.60 6.73 -10.14
C VAL A 154 -1.25 7.12 -11.46
N TYR A 155 -2.36 6.47 -11.80
CA TYR A 155 -3.19 6.86 -12.94
C TYR A 155 -4.41 7.66 -12.52
N GLY A 156 -4.92 8.50 -13.41
CA GLY A 156 -6.03 9.40 -13.12
C GLY A 156 -5.59 10.76 -12.58
N LEU A 157 -4.32 11.11 -12.67
CA LEU A 157 -3.77 12.42 -12.28
C LEU A 157 -4.12 13.51 -13.30
N PRO A 158 -4.09 14.81 -12.89
CA PRO A 158 -4.31 15.92 -13.81
C PRO A 158 -3.34 15.88 -15.01
N PHE A 159 -3.81 16.25 -16.18
CA PHE A 159 -3.06 16.29 -17.46
C PHE A 159 -2.56 14.94 -17.98
N GLN A 160 -2.87 13.82 -17.33
CA GLN A 160 -2.56 12.53 -17.93
C GLN A 160 -3.36 12.31 -19.20
N THR A 161 -2.66 11.89 -20.24
CA THR A 161 -3.24 11.46 -21.52
C THR A 161 -2.77 10.04 -21.85
N PRO A 162 -3.49 9.27 -22.67
CA PRO A 162 -3.05 7.92 -23.06
C PRO A 162 -1.64 7.88 -23.65
N ARG A 163 -1.25 8.90 -24.44
CA ARG A 163 0.10 9.00 -25.02
C ARG A 163 1.16 9.35 -23.98
N GLY A 164 0.86 10.33 -23.10
CA GLY A 164 1.80 10.77 -22.08
C GLY A 164 2.06 9.67 -21.05
N PHE A 165 0.99 8.97 -20.64
CA PHE A 165 1.09 7.87 -19.68
C PHE A 165 1.83 6.67 -20.29
N GLN A 166 1.62 6.36 -21.60
CA GLN A 166 2.41 5.33 -22.29
C GLN A 166 3.92 5.63 -22.21
N ALA A 167 4.32 6.88 -22.42
CA ALA A 167 5.73 7.24 -22.32
C ALA A 167 6.29 7.02 -20.88
N THR A 168 5.48 7.26 -19.85
CA THR A 168 5.85 6.92 -18.46
C THR A 168 5.99 5.41 -18.27
N LEU A 169 5.04 4.61 -18.78
CA LEU A 169 5.08 3.15 -18.69
C LEU A 169 6.32 2.57 -19.40
N ASP A 170 6.63 3.06 -20.61
CA ASP A 170 7.79 2.62 -21.38
C ASP A 170 9.11 2.91 -20.61
N GLN A 171 9.22 4.11 -20.02
CA GLN A 171 10.38 4.50 -19.24
C GLN A 171 10.52 3.68 -17.94
N VAL A 172 9.41 3.27 -17.34
CA VAL A 172 9.41 2.37 -16.17
C VAL A 172 9.85 0.96 -16.56
N LEU A 173 9.37 0.46 -17.70
CA LEU A 173 9.80 -0.84 -18.25
C LEU A 173 11.30 -0.85 -18.58
N ASP A 174 11.83 0.24 -19.12
CA ASP A 174 13.27 0.39 -19.42
C ASP A 174 14.15 0.32 -18.15
N LEU A 175 13.60 0.65 -16.98
CA LEU A 175 14.31 0.48 -15.70
C LEU A 175 14.35 -0.98 -15.25
N GLY A 176 13.35 -1.78 -15.59
CA GLY A 176 13.23 -3.19 -15.22
C GLY A 176 13.00 -3.42 -13.71
N PRO A 177 11.98 -2.83 -13.11
CA PRO A 177 11.64 -3.10 -11.70
C PRO A 177 11.12 -4.53 -11.53
N ASP A 178 11.28 -5.09 -10.33
CA ASP A 178 10.72 -6.41 -10.01
C ASP A 178 9.20 -6.34 -9.87
N ARG A 179 8.70 -5.22 -9.34
CA ARG A 179 7.27 -4.95 -9.14
C ARG A 179 6.89 -3.54 -9.56
N VAL A 180 5.66 -3.36 -10.01
CA VAL A 180 5.07 -2.04 -10.26
C VAL A 180 3.69 -2.00 -9.63
N ALA A 181 3.48 -1.09 -8.68
CA ALA A 181 2.16 -0.78 -8.15
C ALA A 181 1.56 0.40 -8.93
N CYS A 182 0.38 0.22 -9.54
CA CYS A 182 -0.26 1.24 -10.37
C CYS A 182 -1.60 1.65 -9.74
N PHE A 183 -1.56 2.68 -8.88
CA PHE A 183 -2.70 3.11 -8.08
C PHE A 183 -3.64 4.05 -8.83
N SER A 184 -4.92 3.96 -8.51
CA SER A 184 -5.93 4.90 -8.95
C SER A 184 -5.90 6.19 -8.12
N TYR A 185 -5.81 7.36 -8.73
CA TYR A 185 -5.98 8.62 -8.02
C TYR A 185 -7.43 8.79 -7.54
N ALA A 186 -7.63 9.03 -6.25
CA ALA A 186 -8.90 9.44 -5.66
C ALA A 186 -8.86 10.93 -5.31
N HIS A 187 -9.79 11.69 -5.89
CA HIS A 187 -9.95 13.11 -5.59
C HIS A 187 -11.00 13.28 -4.48
N ASP A 188 -10.57 13.53 -3.26
CA ASP A 188 -11.42 13.69 -2.09
C ASP A 188 -10.99 14.91 -1.25
N PRO A 189 -11.22 16.13 -1.74
CA PRO A 189 -10.83 17.35 -1.04
C PRO A 189 -11.58 17.57 0.29
N ALA A 190 -12.73 16.92 0.49
CA ALA A 190 -13.45 16.98 1.76
C ALA A 190 -12.67 16.33 2.90
N ARG A 191 -12.01 15.20 2.63
CA ARG A 191 -11.17 14.50 3.60
C ARG A 191 -9.69 14.92 3.51
N ARG A 192 -9.27 15.43 2.35
CA ARG A 192 -7.88 15.83 2.03
C ARG A 192 -7.85 17.28 1.51
N PRO A 193 -7.98 18.29 2.39
CA PRO A 193 -8.17 19.69 1.99
C PRO A 193 -7.10 20.23 1.03
N HIS A 194 -5.85 19.72 1.08
CA HIS A 194 -4.78 20.12 0.16
C HIS A 194 -5.08 19.73 -1.31
N GLN A 195 -5.97 18.76 -1.55
CA GLN A 195 -6.39 18.40 -2.91
C GLN A 195 -7.27 19.47 -3.57
N HIS A 196 -7.82 20.44 -2.82
CA HIS A 196 -8.46 21.63 -3.43
C HIS A 196 -7.52 22.44 -4.35
N ALA A 197 -6.20 22.29 -4.20
CA ALA A 197 -5.23 22.93 -5.08
C ALA A 197 -5.13 22.25 -6.47
N ILE A 198 -5.69 21.06 -6.63
CA ILE A 198 -5.78 20.38 -7.93
C ILE A 198 -6.95 20.94 -8.71
N ASN A 199 -6.67 21.45 -9.93
CA ASN A 199 -7.73 21.89 -10.83
C ASN A 199 -8.44 20.69 -11.44
N THR A 200 -9.68 20.47 -11.03
CA THR A 200 -10.51 19.35 -11.46
C THR A 200 -10.84 19.34 -12.95
N ALA A 201 -10.77 20.50 -13.63
CA ALA A 201 -10.97 20.57 -15.08
C ALA A 201 -9.91 19.82 -15.89
N HIS A 202 -8.78 19.48 -15.26
CA HIS A 202 -7.68 18.73 -15.90
C HIS A 202 -7.64 17.27 -15.46
N LEU A 203 -8.56 16.82 -14.63
CA LEU A 203 -8.69 15.42 -14.27
C LEU A 203 -9.31 14.64 -15.43
N PRO A 204 -8.84 13.42 -15.72
CA PRO A 204 -9.50 12.58 -16.70
C PRO A 204 -10.90 12.17 -16.23
N THR A 205 -11.80 12.05 -17.17
CA THR A 205 -13.13 11.45 -16.94
C THR A 205 -13.00 10.00 -16.48
N PRO A 206 -14.04 9.40 -15.88
CA PRO A 206 -14.01 7.98 -15.49
C PRO A 206 -13.64 7.04 -16.64
N ALA A 207 -14.14 7.30 -17.86
CA ALA A 207 -13.82 6.50 -19.05
C ALA A 207 -12.34 6.64 -19.45
N GLU A 208 -11.81 7.86 -19.46
CA GLU A 208 -10.38 8.10 -19.74
C GLU A 208 -9.49 7.49 -18.66
N LYS A 209 -9.90 7.58 -17.39
CA LYS A 209 -9.18 6.96 -16.29
C LYS A 209 -9.13 5.43 -16.42
N LEU A 210 -10.24 4.80 -16.79
CA LEU A 210 -10.28 3.37 -17.10
C LEU A 210 -9.37 3.03 -18.29
N ALA A 211 -9.37 3.87 -19.34
CA ALA A 211 -8.49 3.67 -20.51
C ALA A 211 -7.00 3.78 -20.15
N LEU A 212 -6.62 4.65 -19.20
CA LEU A 212 -5.25 4.72 -18.68
C LEU A 212 -4.87 3.41 -17.95
N PHE A 213 -5.75 2.87 -17.12
CA PHE A 213 -5.49 1.61 -16.45
C PHE A 213 -5.42 0.42 -17.41
N HIS A 214 -6.33 0.34 -18.38
CA HIS A 214 -6.25 -0.64 -19.47
C HIS A 214 -4.91 -0.60 -20.20
N ARG A 215 -4.40 0.61 -20.43
CA ARG A 215 -3.09 0.80 -21.05
C ARG A 215 -1.97 0.23 -20.16
N ALA A 216 -1.98 0.53 -18.85
CA ALA A 216 -1.00 -0.01 -17.93
C ALA A 216 -1.04 -1.54 -17.91
N VAL A 217 -2.23 -2.14 -17.77
CA VAL A 217 -2.41 -3.59 -17.79
C VAL A 217 -1.82 -4.19 -19.06
N ARG A 218 -2.20 -3.66 -20.23
CA ARG A 218 -1.70 -4.16 -21.50
C ARG A 218 -0.18 -4.04 -21.63
N THR A 219 0.36 -2.85 -21.32
CA THR A 219 1.79 -2.58 -21.47
C THR A 219 2.63 -3.51 -20.58
N PHE A 220 2.28 -3.66 -19.32
CA PHE A 220 3.02 -4.54 -18.40
C PHE A 220 2.83 -6.02 -18.73
N THR A 221 1.62 -6.46 -19.11
CA THR A 221 1.40 -7.88 -19.46
C THR A 221 2.06 -8.26 -20.79
N GLU A 222 2.06 -7.39 -21.79
CA GLU A 222 2.80 -7.60 -23.05
C GLU A 222 4.32 -7.64 -22.81
N ALA A 223 4.83 -6.95 -21.79
CA ALA A 223 6.23 -6.99 -21.39
C ALA A 223 6.59 -8.19 -20.47
N GLY A 224 5.65 -9.11 -20.21
CA GLY A 224 5.89 -10.32 -19.43
C GLY A 224 5.55 -10.23 -17.94
N TYR A 225 5.13 -9.06 -17.44
CA TYR A 225 4.65 -8.94 -16.06
C TYR A 225 3.30 -9.65 -15.88
N ARG A 226 3.08 -10.14 -14.68
CA ARG A 226 1.80 -10.73 -14.25
C ARG A 226 1.01 -9.72 -13.43
N TRP A 227 -0.25 -9.52 -13.82
CA TRP A 227 -1.15 -8.66 -13.05
C TRP A 227 -1.65 -9.43 -11.82
N VAL A 228 -1.26 -8.99 -10.62
CA VAL A 228 -1.62 -9.61 -9.33
C VAL A 228 -2.64 -8.73 -8.60
N GLY A 229 -3.69 -9.35 -8.10
CA GLY A 229 -4.74 -8.67 -7.36
C GLY A 229 -5.36 -7.52 -8.16
N LEU A 230 -5.36 -6.33 -7.58
CA LEU A 230 -6.05 -5.15 -8.10
C LEU A 230 -5.17 -4.29 -9.02
N ASP A 231 -3.94 -4.01 -8.59
CA ASP A 231 -3.14 -2.89 -9.07
C ASP A 231 -1.63 -3.15 -9.06
N LEU A 232 -1.22 -4.40 -8.80
CA LEU A 232 0.18 -4.79 -8.73
C LEU A 232 0.57 -5.61 -9.97
N PHE A 233 1.72 -5.27 -10.55
CA PHE A 233 2.36 -6.01 -11.65
C PHE A 233 3.69 -6.53 -11.16
N VAL A 234 3.95 -7.81 -11.35
CA VAL A 234 5.14 -8.50 -10.84
C VAL A 234 5.76 -9.36 -11.94
N LEU A 235 7.04 -9.71 -11.81
CA LEU A 235 7.66 -10.67 -12.69
C LEU A 235 7.03 -12.07 -12.52
N GLU A 236 7.20 -12.95 -13.51
CA GLU A 236 6.54 -14.27 -13.54
C GLU A 236 6.99 -15.20 -12.40
N ASP A 237 8.22 -15.05 -11.94
CA ASP A 237 8.83 -15.80 -10.84
C ASP A 237 8.62 -15.16 -9.45
N ASP A 238 7.77 -14.15 -9.35
CA ASP A 238 7.47 -13.48 -8.08
C ASP A 238 6.56 -14.34 -7.19
N GLU A 239 6.90 -14.46 -5.92
CA GLU A 239 6.15 -15.24 -4.92
C GLU A 239 4.66 -14.88 -4.83
N LEU A 240 4.29 -13.61 -5.11
CA LEU A 240 2.90 -13.16 -5.06
C LEU A 240 2.09 -13.69 -6.24
N TYR A 241 2.71 -13.85 -7.41
CA TYR A 241 2.05 -14.47 -8.55
C TYR A 241 1.87 -15.97 -8.33
N GLU A 242 2.90 -16.67 -7.86
CA GLU A 242 2.79 -18.07 -7.48
C GLU A 242 1.67 -18.30 -6.45
N ALA A 243 1.64 -17.45 -5.41
CA ALA A 243 0.58 -17.52 -4.41
C ALA A 243 -0.82 -17.25 -4.99
N GLN A 244 -0.96 -16.36 -5.98
CA GLN A 244 -2.24 -16.13 -6.65
C GLN A 244 -2.68 -17.34 -7.48
N VAL A 245 -1.76 -17.96 -8.21
CA VAL A 245 -2.03 -19.17 -8.99
C VAL A 245 -2.50 -20.33 -8.08
N ASP A 246 -1.86 -20.47 -6.93
CA ASP A 246 -2.18 -21.49 -5.93
C ASP A 246 -3.42 -21.15 -5.07
N GLY A 247 -4.05 -20.00 -5.26
CA GLY A 247 -5.17 -19.55 -4.44
C GLY A 247 -4.79 -19.18 -3.00
N ARG A 248 -3.52 -18.87 -2.75
CA ARG A 248 -2.96 -18.55 -1.42
C ARG A 248 -2.65 -17.05 -1.24
N LEU A 249 -2.83 -16.25 -2.29
CA LEU A 249 -2.59 -14.81 -2.19
C LEU A 249 -3.56 -14.21 -1.19
N TYR A 250 -3.02 -13.42 -0.29
CA TYR A 250 -3.78 -12.68 0.71
C TYR A 250 -3.42 -11.19 0.67
N ARG A 251 -4.25 -10.35 1.28
CA ARG A 251 -3.98 -8.94 1.45
C ARG A 251 -4.35 -8.47 2.85
N ASN A 252 -3.45 -7.71 3.46
CA ASN A 252 -3.63 -7.06 4.75
C ASN A 252 -3.31 -5.55 4.65
N SER A 253 -3.23 -4.87 5.78
CA SER A 253 -2.92 -3.43 5.86
C SER A 253 -1.52 -3.06 5.34
N LEU A 254 -0.60 -4.01 5.22
CA LEU A 254 0.74 -3.81 4.64
C LEU A 254 0.76 -3.96 3.11
N GLY A 255 -0.22 -4.64 2.53
CA GLY A 255 -0.30 -4.97 1.11
C GLY A 255 -0.53 -6.45 0.84
N TYR A 256 -0.09 -6.95 -0.33
CA TYR A 256 -0.18 -8.37 -0.67
C TYR A 256 0.85 -9.19 0.08
N THR A 257 0.43 -10.39 0.49
CA THR A 257 1.24 -11.36 1.21
C THR A 257 0.86 -12.79 0.81
N THR A 258 1.79 -13.72 0.98
CA THR A 258 1.58 -15.15 0.71
C THR A 258 0.94 -15.90 1.89
N SER A 259 0.64 -15.23 2.99
CA SER A 259 0.14 -15.86 4.23
C SER A 259 -1.11 -15.15 4.76
N ALA A 260 -2.22 -15.90 4.82
CA ALA A 260 -3.50 -15.43 5.35
C ALA A 260 -3.57 -15.41 6.89
N ASP A 261 -2.75 -16.21 7.56
CA ASP A 261 -2.86 -16.47 9.00
C ASP A 261 -2.07 -15.49 9.87
N ARG A 262 -1.44 -14.48 9.27
CA ARG A 262 -0.58 -13.56 9.99
C ARG A 262 -1.36 -12.36 10.51
N GLN A 263 -1.21 -12.10 11.79
CA GLN A 263 -1.69 -10.88 12.41
C GLN A 263 -0.72 -9.73 12.11
N VAL A 264 -1.25 -8.54 11.95
CA VAL A 264 -0.47 -7.32 11.73
C VAL A 264 -0.52 -6.45 12.98
N LEU A 265 0.62 -6.18 13.57
CA LEU A 265 0.79 -5.11 14.55
C LEU A 265 1.20 -3.84 13.80
N ALA A 266 0.55 -2.74 14.08
CA ALA A 266 0.87 -1.46 13.45
C ALA A 266 1.16 -0.40 14.51
N PHE A 267 2.20 0.37 14.28
CA PHE A 267 2.70 1.41 15.17
C PHE A 267 2.76 2.76 14.47
N GLY A 268 2.66 3.81 15.23
CA GLY A 268 2.66 5.17 14.73
C GLY A 268 1.27 5.70 14.35
N PRO A 269 1.16 7.00 14.03
CA PRO A 269 -0.10 7.63 13.61
C PRO A 269 -0.71 6.93 12.40
N SER A 270 -2.04 6.76 12.42
CA SER A 270 -2.84 6.05 11.41
C SER A 270 -2.51 4.55 11.26
N GLY A 271 -1.62 3.99 12.06
CA GLY A 271 -1.30 2.56 12.02
C GLY A 271 -2.56 1.72 12.17
N THR A 272 -2.74 0.74 11.26
CA THR A 272 -3.91 -0.16 11.30
C THR A 272 -3.43 -1.57 11.59
N ALA A 273 -3.72 -2.05 12.79
CA ALA A 273 -3.43 -3.42 13.21
C ALA A 273 -4.60 -4.34 12.85
N GLU A 274 -4.27 -5.55 12.43
CA GLU A 274 -5.21 -6.63 12.11
C GLU A 274 -4.90 -7.82 13.01
N LEU A 275 -5.73 -8.01 14.02
CA LEU A 275 -5.62 -9.13 14.95
C LEU A 275 -6.59 -10.25 14.55
N ALA A 276 -6.49 -11.40 15.18
CA ALA A 276 -7.32 -12.56 14.87
C ALA A 276 -8.83 -12.25 14.94
N ASP A 277 -9.25 -11.39 15.88
CA ASP A 277 -10.64 -11.06 16.13
C ASP A 277 -10.90 -9.54 16.23
N ALA A 278 -9.97 -8.71 15.79
CA ALA A 278 -10.13 -7.27 15.89
C ALA A 278 -9.34 -6.50 14.81
N LEU A 279 -9.94 -5.40 14.38
CA LEU A 279 -9.29 -4.36 13.58
C LEU A 279 -9.11 -3.14 14.47
N ILE A 280 -7.92 -2.55 14.49
CA ILE A 280 -7.59 -1.42 15.37
C ILE A 280 -6.86 -0.36 14.55
N ARG A 281 -7.25 0.90 14.72
CA ARG A 281 -6.58 2.02 14.07
C ARG A 281 -6.18 3.08 15.07
N ASN A 282 -4.94 3.53 14.96
CA ASN A 282 -4.40 4.62 15.75
C ASN A 282 -4.91 5.98 15.31
N GLU A 283 -4.80 6.96 16.20
CA GLU A 283 -5.01 8.37 15.93
C GLU A 283 -4.16 8.82 14.73
N SER A 284 -4.76 9.59 13.83
CA SER A 284 -4.06 10.11 12.66
C SER A 284 -3.35 11.44 12.91
N ASP A 285 -3.82 12.24 13.87
CA ASP A 285 -3.12 13.46 14.30
C ASP A 285 -1.93 13.10 15.16
N LEU A 286 -0.73 13.45 14.68
CA LEU A 286 0.54 13.17 15.37
C LEU A 286 0.57 13.68 16.82
N ARG A 287 -0.01 14.86 17.07
CA ARG A 287 0.00 15.48 18.41
C ARG A 287 -0.92 14.73 19.37
N VAL A 288 -2.09 14.31 18.89
CA VAL A 288 -3.04 13.52 19.67
C VAL A 288 -2.45 12.15 19.98
N TRP A 289 -1.83 11.50 18.99
CA TRP A 289 -1.13 10.22 19.15
C TRP A 289 -0.03 10.32 20.20
N GLN A 290 0.87 11.33 20.12
CA GLN A 290 1.92 11.55 21.11
C GLN A 290 1.36 11.87 22.50
N MET A 291 0.33 12.71 22.59
CA MET A 291 -0.31 13.07 23.84
C MET A 291 -0.86 11.86 24.58
N ARG A 292 -1.53 10.94 23.86
CA ARG A 292 -2.06 9.70 24.47
C ARG A 292 -0.94 8.85 25.04
N LEU A 293 0.12 8.63 24.27
CA LEU A 293 1.27 7.84 24.70
C LEU A 293 1.98 8.47 25.92
N ASN A 294 2.14 9.80 25.93
CA ASN A 294 2.71 10.51 27.08
C ASN A 294 1.87 10.37 28.35
N ASN A 295 0.56 10.13 28.21
CA ASN A 295 -0.36 9.86 29.32
C ASN A 295 -0.49 8.36 29.64
N GLY A 296 0.33 7.48 29.06
CA GLY A 296 0.26 6.03 29.25
C GLY A 296 -1.01 5.39 28.66
N GLN A 297 -1.61 6.02 27.64
CA GLN A 297 -2.82 5.54 26.98
C GLN A 297 -2.49 5.02 25.59
N PHE A 298 -3.11 3.89 25.19
CA PHE A 298 -3.03 3.44 23.80
C PHE A 298 -3.61 4.50 22.86
N PRO A 299 -2.94 4.80 21.75
CA PRO A 299 -3.34 5.88 20.85
C PRO A 299 -4.44 5.44 19.86
N VAL A 300 -5.36 4.59 20.30
CA VAL A 300 -6.41 3.99 19.46
C VAL A 300 -7.54 5.00 19.22
N ALA A 301 -7.75 5.37 17.96
CA ALA A 301 -8.88 6.20 17.54
C ALA A 301 -10.14 5.38 17.30
N TRP A 302 -9.96 4.16 16.79
CA TRP A 302 -11.06 3.29 16.39
C TRP A 302 -10.66 1.83 16.56
N GLY A 303 -11.63 0.98 16.89
CA GLY A 303 -11.46 -0.47 16.94
C GLY A 303 -12.79 -1.18 16.72
N ARG A 304 -12.75 -2.33 16.05
CA ARG A 304 -13.89 -3.21 15.82
C ARG A 304 -13.50 -4.64 16.18
N ARG A 305 -14.28 -5.26 17.04
CA ARG A 305 -14.21 -6.72 17.22
C ARG A 305 -14.95 -7.40 16.08
N LEU A 306 -14.37 -8.48 15.61
CA LEU A 306 -14.92 -9.33 14.56
C LEU A 306 -15.47 -10.60 15.20
N ASP A 307 -16.73 -10.86 15.01
CA ASP A 307 -17.29 -12.17 15.32
C ASP A 307 -16.88 -13.23 14.27
N GLU A 308 -17.33 -14.43 14.43
CA GLU A 308 -16.95 -15.53 13.52
C GLU A 308 -17.52 -15.33 12.11
N ALA A 309 -18.73 -14.78 11.99
CA ALA A 309 -19.36 -14.47 10.70
C ALA A 309 -18.59 -13.32 9.98
N ASP A 310 -18.26 -12.24 10.71
CA ASP A 310 -17.42 -11.14 10.19
C ASP A 310 -16.09 -11.66 9.64
N ARG A 311 -15.42 -12.54 10.38
CA ARG A 311 -14.13 -13.12 9.97
C ARG A 311 -14.23 -13.96 8.70
N ARG A 312 -15.21 -14.87 8.63
CA ARG A 312 -15.44 -15.70 7.44
C ARG A 312 -15.78 -14.85 6.22
N ARG A 313 -16.70 -13.90 6.38
CA ARG A 313 -17.08 -12.97 5.32
C ARG A 313 -15.88 -12.14 4.81
N ARG A 314 -15.10 -11.56 5.73
CA ARG A 314 -13.88 -10.82 5.37
C ARG A 314 -12.88 -11.71 4.62
N GLN A 315 -12.68 -12.94 5.09
CA GLN A 315 -11.78 -13.88 4.43
C GLN A 315 -12.26 -14.24 3.03
N ALA A 316 -13.56 -14.51 2.83
CA ALA A 316 -14.14 -14.79 1.53
C ALA A 316 -13.98 -13.61 0.55
N LEU A 317 -14.27 -12.37 0.98
CA LEU A 317 -14.09 -11.17 0.16
C LEU A 317 -12.63 -10.94 -0.23
N LEU A 318 -11.70 -11.06 0.73
CA LEU A 318 -10.27 -10.91 0.46
C LEU A 318 -9.75 -12.02 -0.45
N HIS A 319 -10.24 -13.26 -0.27
CA HIS A 319 -9.87 -14.37 -1.14
C HIS A 319 -10.32 -14.14 -2.59
N LEU A 320 -11.58 -13.73 -2.79
CA LEU A 320 -12.10 -13.39 -4.12
C LEU A 320 -11.31 -12.25 -4.76
N MET A 321 -10.97 -11.22 -3.98
CA MET A 321 -10.20 -10.07 -4.43
C MET A 321 -8.77 -10.41 -4.84
N CYS A 322 -8.12 -11.29 -4.08
CA CYS A 322 -6.72 -11.65 -4.32
C CYS A 322 -6.57 -12.74 -5.37
N ASN A 323 -7.43 -13.77 -5.34
CA ASN A 323 -7.27 -14.99 -6.14
C ASN A 323 -8.24 -15.07 -7.32
N LEU A 324 -9.11 -14.06 -7.49
CA LEU A 324 -10.07 -13.95 -8.60
C LEU A 324 -11.09 -15.09 -8.67
N GLN A 325 -11.12 -15.95 -7.67
CA GLN A 325 -12.03 -17.07 -7.52
C GLN A 325 -12.34 -17.32 -6.06
N LEU A 326 -13.52 -17.85 -5.78
CA LEU A 326 -13.96 -18.24 -4.45
C LEU A 326 -14.64 -19.60 -4.54
N PRO A 327 -14.16 -20.64 -3.83
CA PRO A 327 -14.81 -21.95 -3.81
C PRO A 327 -16.25 -21.87 -3.28
N ALA A 328 -17.12 -22.77 -3.74
CA ALA A 328 -18.52 -22.83 -3.32
C ALA A 328 -18.69 -22.99 -1.80
N SER A 329 -17.76 -23.69 -1.15
CA SER A 329 -17.75 -23.84 0.32
C SER A 329 -17.64 -22.53 1.08
N SER A 330 -17.00 -21.53 0.50
CA SER A 330 -16.82 -20.18 1.09
C SER A 330 -17.79 -19.15 0.50
N ALA A 331 -18.48 -19.46 -0.59
CA ALA A 331 -19.44 -18.55 -1.22
C ALA A 331 -20.66 -18.27 -0.33
N ALA A 332 -21.03 -19.21 0.53
CA ALA A 332 -22.09 -19.05 1.52
C ALA A 332 -21.78 -17.95 2.58
N ASP A 333 -20.51 -17.63 2.79
CA ASP A 333 -20.11 -16.54 3.70
C ASP A 333 -20.35 -15.13 3.10
N LEU A 334 -20.77 -15.06 1.82
CA LEU A 334 -21.11 -13.85 1.09
C LEU A 334 -22.63 -13.63 0.89
N ASP A 335 -23.46 -14.11 1.80
CA ASP A 335 -24.93 -13.99 1.69
C ASP A 335 -25.40 -12.56 1.47
N HIS A 336 -24.76 -11.58 2.12
CA HIS A 336 -25.07 -10.16 1.96
C HIS A 336 -24.68 -9.59 0.59
N GLU A 337 -23.65 -10.12 -0.04
CA GLU A 337 -23.15 -9.70 -1.35
C GLU A 337 -23.76 -10.49 -2.49
N TYR A 338 -24.41 -11.61 -2.19
CA TYR A 338 -24.85 -12.58 -3.20
C TYR A 338 -25.78 -11.96 -4.27
N GLU A 339 -26.74 -11.14 -3.84
CA GLU A 339 -27.65 -10.45 -4.78
C GLU A 339 -26.89 -9.48 -5.71
N GLN A 340 -25.88 -8.79 -5.19
CA GLN A 340 -25.03 -7.91 -6.01
C GLN A 340 -24.14 -8.73 -6.96
N LEU A 341 -23.59 -9.85 -6.49
CA LEU A 341 -22.82 -10.76 -7.33
C LEU A 341 -23.65 -11.35 -8.46
N CYS A 342 -24.92 -11.70 -8.21
CA CYS A 342 -25.85 -12.14 -9.25
C CYS A 342 -26.07 -11.04 -10.32
N ARG A 343 -26.29 -9.78 -9.91
CA ARG A 343 -26.39 -8.65 -10.85
C ARG A 343 -25.11 -8.44 -11.65
N LYS A 344 -23.95 -8.65 -11.04
CA LYS A 344 -22.65 -8.59 -11.74
C LYS A 344 -22.44 -9.77 -12.68
N ALA A 345 -22.99 -10.94 -12.35
CA ALA A 345 -22.98 -12.09 -13.26
C ALA A 345 -23.82 -11.85 -14.52
N GLU A 346 -24.99 -11.23 -14.39
CA GLU A 346 -25.81 -10.80 -15.53
C GLU A 346 -25.07 -9.80 -16.46
N GLN A 347 -24.13 -9.02 -15.90
CA GLN A 347 -23.28 -8.10 -16.64
C GLN A 347 -22.00 -8.76 -17.22
N GLY A 348 -21.79 -10.07 -16.98
CA GLY A 348 -20.62 -10.80 -17.43
C GLY A 348 -19.33 -10.45 -16.68
N LEU A 349 -19.45 -9.91 -15.46
CA LEU A 349 -18.31 -9.45 -14.65
C LEU A 349 -17.83 -10.53 -13.68
N VAL A 350 -18.70 -11.45 -13.30
CA VAL A 350 -18.40 -12.67 -12.55
C VAL A 350 -19.14 -13.86 -13.15
N GLU A 351 -18.65 -15.05 -12.93
CA GLU A 351 -19.32 -16.32 -13.23
C GLU A 351 -19.66 -17.00 -11.90
N ILE A 352 -20.92 -17.41 -11.75
CA ILE A 352 -21.40 -18.15 -10.57
C ILE A 352 -21.78 -19.56 -11.05
N SER A 353 -21.19 -20.58 -10.45
CA SER A 353 -21.39 -21.98 -10.79
C SER A 353 -21.48 -22.85 -9.52
N GLU A 354 -21.68 -24.16 -9.69
CA GLU A 354 -21.61 -25.13 -8.60
C GLU A 354 -20.20 -25.24 -7.97
N GLU A 355 -19.15 -24.83 -8.70
CA GLU A 355 -17.76 -24.83 -8.22
C GLU A 355 -17.45 -23.58 -7.36
N GLY A 356 -18.25 -22.51 -7.51
CA GLY A 356 -18.10 -21.28 -6.78
C GLY A 356 -18.25 -20.03 -7.65
N ILE A 357 -17.52 -18.96 -7.30
CA ILE A 357 -17.55 -17.67 -7.95
C ILE A 357 -16.19 -17.41 -8.60
N ARG A 358 -16.19 -16.97 -9.86
CA ARG A 358 -14.98 -16.58 -10.59
C ARG A 358 -15.13 -15.17 -11.17
N VAL A 359 -14.13 -14.36 -11.00
CA VAL A 359 -14.06 -13.02 -11.63
C VAL A 359 -13.63 -13.15 -13.09
N THR A 360 -14.42 -12.59 -14.00
CA THR A 360 -14.07 -12.59 -15.44
C THR A 360 -12.94 -11.60 -15.75
N PRO A 361 -12.29 -11.70 -16.92
CA PRO A 361 -11.30 -10.70 -17.34
C PRO A 361 -11.84 -9.25 -17.32
N GLN A 362 -13.12 -9.04 -17.67
CA GLN A 362 -13.78 -7.75 -17.61
C GLN A 362 -14.06 -7.32 -16.15
N GLY A 363 -14.51 -8.24 -15.32
CA GLY A 363 -14.77 -8.02 -13.90
C GLY A 363 -13.53 -7.62 -13.11
N ARG A 364 -12.36 -8.06 -13.56
CA ARG A 364 -11.10 -7.73 -12.91
C ARG A 364 -10.79 -6.23 -12.88
N TYR A 365 -11.22 -5.47 -13.89
CA TYR A 365 -11.03 -4.01 -13.92
C TYR A 365 -11.86 -3.25 -12.89
N ILE A 366 -12.95 -3.85 -12.41
CA ILE A 366 -13.83 -3.28 -11.38
C ILE A 366 -13.83 -4.11 -10.09
N LEU A 367 -12.85 -4.98 -9.93
CA LEU A 367 -12.74 -5.96 -8.84
C LEU A 367 -12.91 -5.33 -7.46
N HIS A 368 -12.40 -4.14 -7.26
CA HIS A 368 -12.60 -3.42 -6.00
C HIS A 368 -14.09 -3.17 -5.74
N GLY A 369 -14.84 -2.63 -6.69
CA GLY A 369 -16.28 -2.40 -6.56
C GLY A 369 -17.08 -3.69 -6.41
N LEU A 370 -16.55 -4.84 -6.86
CA LEU A 370 -17.18 -6.14 -6.60
C LEU A 370 -17.11 -6.55 -5.13
N CYS A 371 -16.06 -6.13 -4.43
CA CYS A 371 -15.75 -6.61 -3.09
C CYS A 371 -15.96 -5.57 -1.97
N SER A 372 -16.12 -4.28 -2.28
CA SER A 372 -16.04 -3.21 -1.28
C SER A 372 -17.21 -2.23 -1.23
N ASP A 373 -18.22 -2.38 -2.06
CA ASP A 373 -19.29 -1.37 -2.19
C ASP A 373 -20.06 -1.08 -0.87
N GLN A 374 -19.86 -1.83 0.20
CA GLN A 374 -20.57 -1.64 1.47
C GLN A 374 -19.80 -2.05 2.74
N ASP A 375 -18.47 -2.27 2.73
CA ASP A 375 -17.89 -2.97 3.87
C ASP A 375 -16.77 -2.26 4.61
N ASP A 376 -17.08 -1.80 5.84
CA ASP A 376 -16.12 -1.38 6.86
C ASP A 376 -15.08 -2.48 7.23
N LEU A 377 -15.33 -3.75 6.85
CA LEU A 377 -14.43 -4.88 7.14
C LEU A 377 -13.18 -4.90 6.25
N ILE A 378 -13.28 -4.33 5.05
CA ILE A 378 -12.18 -4.24 4.09
C ILE A 378 -11.56 -2.84 4.10
N ASP A 379 -12.34 -1.81 4.36
CA ASP A 379 -11.94 -0.39 4.29
C ASP A 379 -11.15 0.10 5.53
N CYS A 380 -10.87 -0.78 6.49
CA CYS A 380 -10.10 -0.44 7.70
C CYS A 380 -8.63 -0.15 7.43
N SER A 381 -8.13 -0.54 6.26
CA SER A 381 -6.74 -0.37 5.91
C SER A 381 -6.46 0.98 5.28
N SER A 382 -5.29 1.46 5.55
CA SER A 382 -4.50 2.55 4.97
C SER A 382 -5.15 3.45 3.91
N SER A 383 -4.69 4.68 3.84
CA SER A 383 -4.91 5.65 2.76
C SER A 383 -4.74 5.07 1.33
N GLN A 384 -3.99 4.00 1.15
CA GLN A 384 -3.81 3.32 -0.13
C GLN A 384 -5.10 2.67 -0.67
N TRP A 385 -5.98 2.15 0.19
CA TRP A 385 -7.28 1.59 -0.22
C TRP A 385 -8.27 2.67 -0.69
N ARG A 386 -8.11 3.90 -0.24
CA ARG A 386 -8.98 5.03 -0.60
C ARG A 386 -8.64 5.67 -1.94
N PHE A 387 -7.59 5.23 -2.64
CA PHE A 387 -7.29 5.65 -4.01
C PHE A 387 -8.27 5.13 -5.05
N ARG A 388 -9.43 4.61 -4.64
CA ARG A 388 -10.28 3.82 -5.47
C ARG A 388 -11.55 4.52 -5.84
N MET A 389 -11.79 4.44 -7.13
CA MET A 389 -13.03 4.72 -7.85
C MET A 389 -14.17 5.22 -6.97
N SER A 390 -14.21 6.53 -6.69
CA SER A 390 -15.47 7.20 -6.59
C SER A 390 -16.06 7.19 -8.00
N SER A 391 -17.25 6.64 -8.10
CA SER A 391 -18.12 6.60 -9.29
C SER A 391 -18.01 7.83 -10.20
#